data_ba14a18b49e09c0ccdac4d76270f31b7
#
_entry.id   ba14a18b49e09c0ccdac4d76270f31b7
#
_cell.length_a   1.000
_cell.length_b   1.000
_cell.length_c   1.000
_cell.angle_alpha   90.00
_cell.angle_beta   90.00
_cell.angle_gamma   90.00
#
_symmetry.space_group_name_H-M   'P 1'
#
loop_
_entity.id
_entity.type
_entity.pdbx_description
1 polymer ?
#
loop_
_entity_poly.entity_id
_entity_poly.type
_entity_poly.pdbx_seq_one_letter_code
_entity_poly.pdbx_strand_id
1 'polypeptide(L)'
;MPKNWAFSRLADIAWLEDGIKIDGEQLPYLDAKTIRGKQTASMLSCGKAIEKGMQVILVDGENSGEVFEVPYRGYIGSTFKVLQVSYGIEKSYVKLILDFYKNLFKDNKTGSAIPHLNKKIFKSLIVAIPPVSEQKSIVEKVNLVTEILKDGV
;
A
#
# COMPACT_ATOMS: atom_id res chain seq x y z
N MET A 1 3.79 10.44 24.79
CA MET A 1 3.05 10.75 23.56
C MET A 1 2.82 12.26 23.46
N PRO A 2 3.13 12.90 22.32
CA PRO A 2 2.87 14.32 22.14
C PRO A 2 1.39 14.66 22.28
N LYS A 3 1.08 15.78 22.88
CA LYS A 3 -0.30 16.17 23.19
C LYS A 3 -1.17 16.46 21.95
N ASN A 4 -0.54 16.73 20.82
CA ASN A 4 -1.21 17.05 19.56
C ASN A 4 -1.38 15.85 18.61
N TRP A 5 -1.06 14.64 19.07
CA TRP A 5 -1.27 13.41 18.32
C TRP A 5 -2.64 12.83 18.70
N ALA A 6 -3.31 12.26 17.70
CA ALA A 6 -4.55 11.53 17.88
C ALA A 6 -4.32 10.03 17.67
N PHE A 7 -5.24 9.21 18.16
CA PHE A 7 -5.29 7.78 17.85
C PHE A 7 -6.55 7.49 17.05
N SER A 8 -6.45 6.58 16.10
CA SER A 8 -7.58 6.13 15.31
C SER A 8 -7.41 4.67 14.94
N ARG A 9 -8.52 4.00 14.64
CA ARG A 9 -8.45 2.72 13.94
C ARG A 9 -8.06 2.99 12.49
N LEU A 10 -7.28 2.08 11.90
CA LEU A 10 -6.91 2.20 10.49
C LEU A 10 -8.14 2.31 9.59
N ALA A 11 -9.21 1.56 9.89
CA ALA A 11 -10.45 1.59 9.11
C ALA A 11 -11.14 2.97 9.07
N ASP A 12 -10.85 3.84 10.02
CA ASP A 12 -11.44 5.18 10.07
C ASP A 12 -10.69 6.20 9.23
N ILE A 13 -9.47 5.87 8.77
CA ILE A 13 -8.62 6.77 7.99
C ILE A 13 -8.19 6.21 6.64
N ALA A 14 -8.36 4.92 6.42
CA ALA A 14 -7.96 4.24 5.18
C ALA A 14 -8.94 3.13 4.83
N TRP A 15 -9.11 2.87 3.54
CA TRP A 15 -9.98 1.81 3.04
C TRP A 15 -9.47 1.26 1.73
N LEU A 16 -10.01 0.11 1.32
CA LEU A 16 -9.62 -0.59 0.10
C LEU A 16 -10.73 -0.45 -0.94
N GLU A 17 -10.32 -0.17 -2.18
CA GLU A 17 -11.22 -0.05 -3.32
C GLU A 17 -10.72 -0.88 -4.51
N ASP A 18 -11.61 -1.19 -5.43
CA ASP A 18 -11.22 -1.71 -6.73
C ASP A 18 -10.71 -0.57 -7.64
N GLY A 19 -9.85 -0.92 -8.60
CA GLY A 19 -9.53 -0.01 -9.70
C GLY A 19 -10.74 0.19 -10.62
N ILE A 20 -10.69 1.23 -11.43
CA ILE A 20 -11.76 1.58 -12.38
C ILE A 20 -11.64 0.72 -13.62
N LYS A 21 -12.70 -0.04 -13.94
CA LYS A 21 -12.72 -0.86 -15.16
C LYS A 21 -12.81 0.04 -16.39
N ILE A 22 -11.87 -0.14 -17.29
CA ILE A 22 -11.87 0.51 -18.62
C ILE A 22 -11.57 -0.53 -19.71
N ASP A 23 -11.92 -0.19 -20.93
CA ASP A 23 -11.73 -1.02 -22.11
C ASP A 23 -11.22 -0.17 -23.27
N GLY A 24 -10.38 -0.76 -24.14
CA GLY A 24 -9.89 -0.13 -25.35
C GLY A 24 -8.60 0.68 -25.21
N GLU A 25 -8.01 0.77 -24.02
CA GLU A 25 -6.72 1.44 -23.84
C GLU A 25 -5.63 0.40 -23.58
N GLN A 26 -4.55 0.44 -24.34
CA GLN A 26 -3.38 -0.41 -24.17
C GLN A 26 -2.53 0.09 -23.01
N LEU A 27 -2.49 -0.68 -21.92
CA LEU A 27 -1.71 -0.35 -20.72
C LEU A 27 -0.93 -1.56 -20.22
N PRO A 28 0.19 -1.33 -19.52
CA PRO A 28 0.93 -2.41 -18.89
C PRO A 28 0.15 -3.05 -17.74
N TYR A 29 0.27 -4.37 -17.61
CA TYR A 29 -0.25 -5.11 -16.47
C TYR A 29 0.74 -5.04 -15.31
N LEU A 30 0.30 -4.52 -14.19
CA LEU A 30 1.12 -4.28 -13.01
C LEU A 30 0.86 -5.33 -11.95
N ASP A 31 1.66 -6.38 -11.95
CA ASP A 31 1.77 -7.30 -10.82
C ASP A 31 2.92 -6.88 -9.90
N ALA A 32 3.10 -7.58 -8.78
CA ALA A 32 4.14 -7.26 -7.82
C ALA A 32 5.55 -7.32 -8.41
N LYS A 33 5.82 -8.30 -9.28
CA LYS A 33 7.14 -8.45 -9.92
C LYS A 33 7.44 -7.30 -10.87
N THR A 34 6.43 -6.87 -11.63
CA THR A 34 6.54 -5.74 -12.55
C THR A 34 6.79 -4.44 -11.78
N ILE A 35 6.01 -4.19 -10.72
CA ILE A 35 6.16 -2.99 -9.89
C ILE A 35 7.54 -2.96 -9.23
N ARG A 36 8.07 -4.10 -8.81
CA ARG A 36 9.44 -4.21 -8.26
C ARG A 36 10.54 -4.08 -9.31
N GLY A 37 10.20 -3.98 -10.59
CA GLY A 37 11.17 -3.92 -11.67
C GLY A 37 11.85 -5.24 -12.00
N LYS A 38 11.29 -6.36 -11.56
CA LYS A 38 11.87 -7.70 -11.77
C LYS A 38 11.46 -8.37 -13.06
N GLN A 39 10.48 -7.82 -13.76
CA GLN A 39 10.04 -8.29 -15.08
C GLN A 39 9.44 -7.17 -15.89
N THR A 40 9.44 -7.33 -17.21
CA THR A 40 8.77 -6.43 -18.13
C THR A 40 7.26 -6.72 -18.11
N ALA A 41 6.46 -5.65 -18.09
CA ALA A 41 5.01 -5.76 -18.07
C ALA A 41 4.46 -6.31 -19.39
N SER A 42 3.46 -7.18 -19.32
CA SER A 42 2.60 -7.51 -20.44
C SER A 42 1.65 -6.35 -20.71
N MET A 43 1.27 -6.14 -21.97
CA MET A 43 0.29 -5.13 -22.35
C MET A 43 -1.10 -5.74 -22.42
N LEU A 44 -2.08 -5.07 -21.83
CA LEU A 44 -3.49 -5.47 -21.88
C LEU A 44 -4.32 -4.32 -22.48
N SER A 45 -5.46 -4.67 -23.07
CA SER A 45 -6.38 -3.71 -23.67
C SER A 45 -7.58 -3.37 -22.79
N CYS A 46 -7.73 -4.04 -21.66
CA CYS A 46 -8.81 -3.80 -20.70
C CYS A 46 -8.41 -4.27 -19.31
N GLY A 47 -9.08 -3.77 -18.30
CA GLY A 47 -8.87 -4.16 -16.92
C GLY A 47 -9.21 -3.06 -15.93
N LYS A 48 -8.74 -3.22 -14.71
CA LYS A 48 -8.89 -2.23 -13.64
C LYS A 48 -7.71 -1.27 -13.70
N ALA A 49 -7.96 -0.05 -14.18
CA ALA A 49 -6.93 0.97 -14.36
C ALA A 49 -6.59 1.68 -13.05
N ILE A 50 -5.31 1.94 -12.89
CA ILE A 50 -4.77 2.75 -11.78
C ILE A 50 -3.75 3.76 -12.33
N GLU A 51 -3.59 4.86 -11.60
CA GLU A 51 -2.71 5.97 -12.00
C GLU A 51 -1.38 5.95 -11.26
N LYS A 52 -0.37 6.55 -11.87
CA LYS A 52 0.92 6.80 -11.21
C LYS A 52 0.70 7.53 -9.88
N GLY A 53 1.43 7.09 -8.85
CA GLY A 53 1.39 7.68 -7.51
C GLY A 53 0.27 7.18 -6.62
N MET A 54 -0.70 6.43 -7.16
CA MET A 54 -1.67 5.72 -6.34
C MET A 54 -0.97 4.63 -5.54
N GLN A 55 -1.56 4.25 -4.40
CA GLN A 55 -1.06 3.13 -3.60
C GLN A 55 -1.96 1.92 -3.77
N VAL A 56 -1.34 0.75 -3.88
CA VAL A 56 -2.03 -0.54 -3.93
C VAL A 56 -1.49 -1.45 -2.85
N ILE A 57 -2.33 -2.34 -2.36
CA ILE A 57 -1.98 -3.32 -1.32
C ILE A 57 -2.27 -4.71 -1.82
N LEU A 58 -1.34 -5.64 -1.60
CA LEU A 58 -1.57 -7.06 -1.86
C LEU A 58 -2.58 -7.61 -0.86
N VAL A 59 -3.66 -8.18 -1.37
CA VAL A 59 -4.70 -8.81 -0.55
C VAL A 59 -4.67 -10.33 -0.65
N ASP A 60 -3.97 -10.87 -1.63
CA ASP A 60 -3.82 -12.32 -1.85
C ASP A 60 -2.34 -12.69 -2.01
N GLY A 61 -1.97 -13.89 -1.55
CA GLY A 61 -0.63 -14.45 -1.68
C GLY A 61 0.21 -14.32 -0.41
N GLU A 62 1.44 -14.80 -0.50
CA GLU A 62 2.38 -14.88 0.64
C GLU A 62 2.74 -13.52 1.24
N ASN A 63 2.77 -12.48 0.41
CA ASN A 63 3.13 -11.13 0.84
C ASN A 63 1.92 -10.22 1.04
N SER A 64 0.76 -10.80 1.36
CA SER A 64 -0.46 -10.03 1.67
C SER A 64 -0.20 -8.99 2.76
N GLY A 65 -0.63 -7.76 2.51
CA GLY A 65 -0.36 -6.61 3.38
C GLY A 65 0.74 -5.69 2.88
N GLU A 66 1.53 -6.11 1.89
CA GLU A 66 2.56 -5.26 1.30
C GLU A 66 1.94 -4.15 0.44
N VAL A 67 2.40 -2.92 0.66
CA VAL A 67 1.91 -1.72 -0.03
C VAL A 67 2.94 -1.26 -1.05
N PHE A 68 2.47 -0.92 -2.24
CA PHE A 68 3.30 -0.38 -3.33
C PHE A 68 2.78 0.96 -3.79
N GLU A 69 3.68 1.87 -4.12
CA GLU A 69 3.34 3.06 -4.90
C GLU A 69 3.39 2.70 -6.39
N VAL A 70 2.35 3.06 -7.12
CA VAL A 70 2.22 2.75 -8.56
C VAL A 70 3.21 3.60 -9.36
N PRO A 71 4.14 2.99 -10.10
CA PRO A 71 5.20 3.72 -10.78
C PRO A 71 4.75 4.40 -12.07
N TYR A 72 3.71 3.88 -12.73
CA TYR A 72 3.10 4.44 -13.94
C TYR A 72 1.70 3.88 -14.13
N ARG A 73 0.89 4.55 -14.95
CA ARG A 73 -0.47 4.12 -15.27
C ARG A 73 -0.50 2.69 -15.83
N GLY A 74 -1.42 1.87 -15.34
CA GLY A 74 -1.53 0.48 -15.77
C GLY A 74 -2.79 -0.20 -15.26
N TYR A 75 -2.89 -1.50 -15.55
CA TYR A 75 -3.96 -2.35 -15.05
C TYR A 75 -3.48 -3.20 -13.88
N ILE A 76 -4.32 -3.38 -12.87
CA ILE A 76 -4.09 -4.31 -11.78
C ILE A 76 -5.05 -5.50 -11.83
N GLY A 77 -4.61 -6.63 -11.29
CA GLY A 77 -5.43 -7.83 -11.11
C GLY A 77 -6.13 -7.86 -9.76
N SER A 78 -6.81 -8.98 -9.50
CA SER A 78 -7.58 -9.21 -8.27
C SER A 78 -6.73 -9.36 -7.01
N THR A 79 -5.43 -9.59 -7.15
CA THR A 79 -4.50 -9.69 -6.01
C THR A 79 -4.20 -8.36 -5.35
N PHE A 80 -4.50 -7.26 -6.03
CA PHE A 80 -4.35 -5.90 -5.53
C PHE A 80 -5.69 -5.23 -5.26
N LYS A 81 -5.72 -4.40 -4.23
CA LYS A 81 -6.74 -3.37 -4.01
C LYS A 81 -6.08 -2.01 -3.98
N VAL A 82 -6.82 -0.98 -4.38
CA VAL A 82 -6.37 0.40 -4.24
C VAL A 82 -6.52 0.81 -2.77
N LEU A 83 -5.47 1.34 -2.20
CA LEU A 83 -5.49 1.87 -0.83
C LEU A 83 -5.82 3.36 -0.89
N GLN A 84 -6.96 3.72 -0.35
CA GLN A 84 -7.41 5.12 -0.22
C GLN A 84 -7.22 5.60 1.22
N VAL A 85 -6.96 6.89 1.35
CA VAL A 85 -6.67 7.53 2.63
C VAL A 85 -7.53 8.79 2.76
N SER A 86 -8.03 9.05 3.97
CA SER A 86 -8.83 10.23 4.28
C SER A 86 -8.08 11.53 4.00
N TYR A 87 -8.83 12.56 3.67
CA TYR A 87 -8.29 13.92 3.57
C TYR A 87 -7.59 14.32 4.88
N GLY A 88 -6.45 14.98 4.76
CA GLY A 88 -5.65 15.39 5.92
C GLY A 88 -4.70 14.32 6.46
N ILE A 89 -4.69 13.13 5.84
CA ILE A 89 -3.74 12.06 6.16
C ILE A 89 -2.81 11.87 4.95
N GLU A 90 -1.50 11.85 5.19
CA GLU A 90 -0.52 11.62 4.13
C GLU A 90 -0.46 10.13 3.75
N LYS A 91 -0.61 9.84 2.47
CA LYS A 91 -0.53 8.47 1.94
C LYS A 91 0.81 7.81 2.28
N SER A 92 1.89 8.55 2.18
CA SER A 92 3.23 8.06 2.51
C SER A 92 3.37 7.68 3.98
N TYR A 93 2.69 8.40 4.87
CA TYR A 93 2.67 8.09 6.30
C TYR A 93 1.90 6.78 6.57
N VAL A 94 0.74 6.60 5.94
CA VAL A 94 -0.03 5.34 6.06
C VAL A 94 0.78 4.17 5.51
N LYS A 95 1.45 4.35 4.37
CA LYS A 95 2.35 3.32 3.82
C LYS A 95 3.46 2.95 4.81
N LEU A 96 4.07 3.94 5.45
CA LEU A 96 5.09 3.73 6.47
C LEU A 96 4.57 2.89 7.64
N ILE A 97 3.37 3.20 8.14
CA ILE A 97 2.72 2.40 9.20
C ILE A 97 2.49 0.96 8.74
N LEU A 98 1.95 0.78 7.55
CA LEU A 98 1.67 -0.56 7.02
C LEU A 98 2.95 -1.35 6.75
N ASP A 99 4.01 -0.71 6.29
CA ASP A 99 5.33 -1.33 6.15
C ASP A 99 5.88 -1.81 7.51
N PHE A 100 5.67 -1.02 8.55
CA PHE A 100 6.05 -1.39 9.91
C PHE A 100 5.30 -2.64 10.40
N TYR A 101 4.03 -2.77 10.06
CA TYR A 101 3.19 -3.90 10.46
C TYR A 101 3.14 -5.05 9.44
N LYS A 102 3.95 -5.02 8.38
CA LYS A 102 3.85 -6.04 7.32
C LYS A 102 4.07 -7.47 7.83
N ASN A 103 4.92 -7.68 8.82
CA ASN A 103 5.13 -8.99 9.42
C ASN A 103 3.91 -9.47 10.20
N LEU A 104 3.20 -8.55 10.87
CA LEU A 104 1.94 -8.86 11.54
C LEU A 104 0.91 -9.40 10.54
N PHE A 105 0.77 -8.75 9.39
CA PHE A 105 -0.12 -9.20 8.33
C PHE A 105 0.31 -10.54 7.73
N LYS A 106 1.62 -10.69 7.48
CA LYS A 106 2.18 -11.92 6.93
C LYS A 106 1.96 -13.12 7.85
N ASP A 107 2.12 -12.95 9.16
CA ASP A 107 1.99 -14.01 10.15
C ASP A 107 0.53 -14.35 10.49
N ASN A 108 -0.42 -13.52 10.10
CA ASN A 108 -1.84 -13.66 10.42
C ASN A 108 -2.75 -13.73 9.18
N LYS A 109 -2.22 -14.19 8.05
CA LYS A 109 -3.03 -14.41 6.84
C LYS A 109 -4.13 -15.44 7.09
N THR A 110 -5.23 -15.29 6.37
CA THR A 110 -6.35 -16.22 6.39
C THR A 110 -6.36 -17.07 5.11
N GLY A 111 -7.08 -18.19 5.13
CA GLY A 111 -7.16 -19.10 3.99
C GLY A 111 -6.06 -20.16 4.00
N SER A 112 -6.40 -21.38 3.50
CA SER A 112 -5.49 -22.53 3.52
C SER A 112 -4.80 -22.77 2.17
N ALA A 113 -5.52 -22.64 1.06
CA ALA A 113 -4.97 -22.86 -0.28
C ALA A 113 -4.32 -21.61 -0.86
N ILE A 114 -5.02 -20.47 -0.78
CA ILE A 114 -4.50 -19.16 -1.19
C ILE A 114 -4.54 -18.25 0.03
N PRO A 115 -3.37 -17.80 0.53
CA PRO A 115 -3.36 -16.88 1.67
C PRO A 115 -4.00 -15.54 1.32
N HIS A 116 -4.76 -14.98 2.25
CA HIS A 116 -5.43 -13.69 2.11
C HIS A 116 -5.06 -12.74 3.24
N LEU A 117 -5.09 -11.45 2.95
CA LEU A 117 -4.96 -10.41 3.97
C LEU A 117 -6.05 -10.57 5.03
N ASN A 118 -5.66 -10.60 6.29
CA ASN A 118 -6.60 -10.60 7.41
C ASN A 118 -7.23 -9.22 7.56
N LYS A 119 -8.40 -9.04 6.96
CA LYS A 119 -9.10 -7.75 6.95
C LYS A 119 -9.54 -7.29 8.34
N LYS A 120 -9.78 -8.21 9.26
CA LYS A 120 -10.11 -7.89 10.65
C LYS A 120 -8.95 -7.18 11.34
N ILE A 121 -7.75 -7.72 11.23
CA ILE A 121 -6.53 -7.13 11.80
C ILE A 121 -6.27 -5.78 11.13
N PHE A 122 -6.35 -5.71 9.80
CA PHE A 122 -6.17 -4.47 9.06
C PHE A 122 -7.11 -3.35 9.56
N LYS A 123 -8.39 -3.65 9.68
CA LYS A 123 -9.40 -2.66 10.10
C LYS A 123 -9.25 -2.23 11.56
N SER A 124 -8.88 -3.15 12.44
CA SER A 124 -8.81 -2.91 13.88
C SER A 124 -7.49 -2.32 14.36
N LEU A 125 -6.48 -2.23 13.50
CA LEU A 125 -5.18 -1.70 13.84
C LEU A 125 -5.31 -0.27 14.37
N ILE A 126 -4.79 -0.01 15.56
CA ILE A 126 -4.77 1.32 16.16
C ILE A 126 -3.51 2.04 15.71
N VAL A 127 -3.67 3.22 15.16
CA VAL A 127 -2.58 4.02 14.62
C VAL A 127 -2.53 5.40 15.27
N ALA A 128 -1.33 5.88 15.51
CA ALA A 128 -1.11 7.24 16.01
C ALA A 128 -1.03 8.20 14.83
N ILE A 129 -1.74 9.32 14.92
CA ILE A 129 -1.84 10.30 13.85
C ILE A 129 -1.30 11.64 14.34
N PRO A 130 -0.08 12.02 13.94
CA PRO A 130 0.44 13.35 14.19
C PRO A 130 -0.19 14.39 13.26
N PRO A 131 -0.01 15.68 13.51
CA PRO A 131 -0.34 16.72 12.54
C PRO A 131 0.33 16.47 11.18
N VAL A 132 -0.27 16.93 10.09
CA VAL A 132 0.19 16.65 8.72
C VAL A 132 1.67 17.01 8.51
N SER A 133 2.11 18.15 9.03
CA SER A 133 3.52 18.57 8.93
C SER A 133 4.48 17.58 9.60
N GLU A 134 4.08 17.00 10.73
CA GLU A 134 4.87 15.97 11.40
C GLU A 134 4.83 14.63 10.65
N GLN A 135 3.69 14.26 10.05
CA GLN A 135 3.60 13.06 9.20
C GLN A 135 4.65 13.13 8.08
N LYS A 136 4.72 14.25 7.37
CA LYS A 136 5.70 14.47 6.30
C LYS A 136 7.14 14.39 6.81
N SER A 137 7.42 15.06 7.93
CA SER A 137 8.74 15.07 8.55
C SER A 137 9.19 13.66 8.98
N ILE A 138 8.29 12.87 9.55
CA ILE A 138 8.58 11.48 9.95
C ILE A 138 8.92 10.64 8.73
N VAL A 139 8.13 10.72 7.64
CA VAL A 139 8.39 9.99 6.41
C VAL A 139 9.75 10.35 5.81
N GLU A 140 10.07 11.64 5.72
CA GLU A 140 11.37 12.11 5.22
C GLU A 140 12.53 11.57 6.03
N LYS A 141 12.44 11.62 7.36
CA LYS A 141 13.49 11.11 8.26
C LYS A 141 13.66 9.60 8.14
N VAL A 142 12.59 8.84 8.08
CA VAL A 142 12.66 7.38 7.92
C VAL A 142 13.26 7.02 6.56
N ASN A 143 12.86 7.69 5.49
CA ASN A 143 13.41 7.46 4.16
C ASN A 143 14.91 7.77 4.11
N LEU A 144 15.34 8.87 4.74
CA LEU A 144 16.75 9.25 4.83
C LEU A 144 17.57 8.19 5.57
N VAL A 145 17.09 7.72 6.73
CA VAL A 145 17.77 6.66 7.50
C VAL A 145 17.84 5.37 6.70
N THR A 146 16.76 5.01 6.01
CA THR A 146 16.71 3.81 5.16
C THR A 146 17.75 3.88 4.03
N GLU A 147 17.89 5.02 3.37
CA GLU A 147 18.91 5.23 2.34
C GLU A 147 20.33 5.11 2.90
N ILE A 148 20.60 5.74 4.04
CA ILE A 148 21.90 5.65 4.72
C ILE A 148 22.25 4.20 5.05
N LEU A 149 21.29 3.44 5.58
CA LEU A 149 21.51 2.03 5.89
C LEU A 149 21.76 1.16 4.66
N LYS A 150 21.13 1.47 3.53
CA LYS A 150 21.41 0.79 2.26
C LYS A 150 22.84 1.06 1.76
N ASP A 151 23.27 2.31 1.82
CA ASP A 151 24.59 2.74 1.33
C ASP A 151 25.72 2.32 2.27
N GLY A 152 25.42 2.10 3.54
CA GLY A 152 26.39 1.69 4.57
C GLY A 152 26.62 0.17 4.68
N VAL A 153 25.96 -0.61 3.81
CA VAL A 153 26.08 -2.10 3.77
C VAL A 153 26.79 -2.54 2.44
#